data_aedc6c5954b5c8b4901bfe40a516cb53
#
_entry.id   aedc6c5954b5c8b4901bfe40a516cb53
#
_cell.length_a   1.000
_cell.length_b   1.000
_cell.length_c   1.000
_cell.angle_alpha   90.00
_cell.angle_beta   90.00
_cell.angle_gamma   90.00
#
_symmetry.space_group_name_H-M   'P 1'
#
loop_
_entity.id
_entity.type
_entity.pdbx_description
1 polymer ?
#
loop_
_entity_poly.entity_id
_entity_poly.type
_entity_poly.pdbx_seq_one_letter_code
_entity_poly.pdbx_strand_id
1 'polypeptide(L)'
;MPSYNPPLRDMQFLMHEVFKVTDDYQQMTAHAEVDADTINAVLEEAGKFAANVTFPLNISGDAEGCVLNKETHEVTTPKGFKEAYQKYVEGGWPSLSCDTAYGGQGLPFAVNSAVYEMLNSANQAWTMYPGLSHGAYEALHVHGTEEQKKLYLPKLTSGEWTGTMCLTEPHCGTDLGLLRTKAEPVAGAPEGTYKITGNKIFISAGEHDFTDNIVHLVLARLPDAPVGSKGISLFVVPKFVVKADGSLGERNPIFCGALEHKMGIHGNATAQINIDGAIGTLVGQPNKGLQAMFVMMNAARLGVGNQSLGLTEVAYQNALAYAKDRLQMRSLSGTKAKDKPADPIIVHPDVRRMLLTAKAYAEGGRALVTYCAFLIDKEFNHPDEKVRKDSACLLYTSPSPRDLSTS
;
A
#
# COMPACT_ATOMS: atom_id res chain seq x y z
N MET A 1 20.24 5.28 19.29
CA MET A 1 19.73 4.42 18.19
C MET A 1 18.45 5.04 17.67
N PRO A 2 18.11 4.89 16.39
CA PRO A 2 16.83 5.34 15.87
C PRO A 2 15.67 4.74 16.68
N SER A 3 14.61 5.51 16.84
CA SER A 3 13.38 5.10 17.55
C SER A 3 12.17 5.59 16.79
N TYR A 4 11.03 4.93 16.99
CA TYR A 4 9.75 5.33 16.47
C TYR A 4 8.69 5.29 17.58
N ASN A 5 7.96 6.38 17.73
CA ASN A 5 6.83 6.50 18.65
C ASN A 5 5.60 6.87 17.82
N PRO A 6 4.59 6.00 17.73
CA PRO A 6 3.36 6.29 17.00
C PRO A 6 2.71 7.61 17.45
N PRO A 7 2.34 8.52 16.54
CA PRO A 7 1.77 9.82 16.88
C PRO A 7 0.27 9.73 17.21
N LEU A 8 -0.10 8.84 18.14
CA LEU A 8 -1.49 8.51 18.46
C LEU A 8 -2.32 9.73 18.83
N ARG A 9 -1.77 10.64 19.66
CA ARG A 9 -2.50 11.83 20.07
C ARG A 9 -2.86 12.74 18.89
N ASP A 10 -1.97 12.88 17.92
CA ASP A 10 -2.22 13.70 16.73
C ASP A 10 -3.26 13.06 15.81
N MET A 11 -3.22 11.73 15.66
CA MET A 11 -4.23 10.97 14.90
C MET A 11 -5.61 11.09 15.54
N GLN A 12 -5.69 10.86 16.85
CA GLN A 12 -6.92 10.99 17.62
C GLN A 12 -7.48 12.42 17.56
N PHE A 13 -6.62 13.45 17.69
CA PHE A 13 -7.00 14.84 17.57
C PHE A 13 -7.64 15.14 16.21
N LEU A 14 -7.03 14.70 15.12
CA LEU A 14 -7.58 14.90 13.79
C LEU A 14 -8.92 14.17 13.61
N MET A 15 -9.01 12.92 14.02
CA MET A 15 -10.24 12.12 13.81
C MET A 15 -11.40 12.60 14.70
N HIS A 16 -11.15 12.90 15.97
CA HIS A 16 -12.22 13.17 16.92
C HIS A 16 -12.54 14.66 17.10
N GLU A 17 -11.51 15.54 17.09
CA GLU A 17 -11.69 16.94 17.38
C GLU A 17 -11.79 17.81 16.12
N VAL A 18 -10.99 17.51 15.08
CA VAL A 18 -10.96 18.31 13.84
C VAL A 18 -12.03 17.85 12.85
N PHE A 19 -11.99 16.58 12.45
CA PHE A 19 -12.89 16.05 11.43
C PHE A 19 -14.17 15.43 12.00
N LYS A 20 -14.18 15.07 13.29
CA LYS A 20 -15.33 14.48 14.00
C LYS A 20 -15.93 13.31 13.23
N VAL A 21 -15.05 12.39 12.79
CA VAL A 21 -15.40 11.32 11.85
C VAL A 21 -16.56 10.46 12.32
N THR A 22 -16.70 10.27 13.64
CA THR A 22 -17.79 9.47 14.25
C THR A 22 -19.16 10.06 14.02
N ASP A 23 -19.29 11.41 13.91
CA ASP A 23 -20.57 12.05 13.66
C ASP A 23 -21.14 11.68 12.28
N ASP A 24 -20.27 11.54 11.29
CA ASP A 24 -20.64 11.08 9.94
C ASP A 24 -20.77 9.55 9.90
N TYR A 25 -19.90 8.79 10.60
CA TYR A 25 -19.98 7.32 10.61
C TYR A 25 -21.28 6.80 11.17
N GLN A 26 -21.85 7.44 12.20
CA GLN A 26 -23.16 7.09 12.74
C GLN A 26 -24.30 7.18 11.70
N GLN A 27 -24.11 7.96 10.63
CA GLN A 27 -25.07 8.09 9.54
C GLN A 27 -24.86 7.05 8.43
N MET A 28 -23.69 6.40 8.39
CA MET A 28 -23.31 5.42 7.38
C MET A 28 -23.65 4.03 7.89
N THR A 29 -24.57 3.32 7.26
CA THR A 29 -25.00 1.97 7.69
C THR A 29 -23.80 1.00 7.87
N ALA A 30 -22.80 1.10 7.01
CA ALA A 30 -21.61 0.24 7.08
C ALA A 30 -20.70 0.52 8.30
N HIS A 31 -20.79 1.73 8.88
CA HIS A 31 -19.89 2.18 9.94
C HIS A 31 -20.62 2.71 11.19
N ALA A 32 -21.93 2.50 11.27
CA ALA A 32 -22.78 3.10 12.33
C ALA A 32 -22.37 2.70 13.76
N GLU A 33 -21.74 1.55 13.92
CA GLU A 33 -21.28 1.04 15.22
C GLU A 33 -19.82 1.43 15.55
N VAL A 34 -19.14 2.13 14.64
CA VAL A 34 -17.74 2.54 14.85
C VAL A 34 -17.70 3.81 15.69
N ASP A 35 -17.33 3.65 16.94
CA ASP A 35 -17.18 4.74 17.92
C ASP A 35 -15.71 5.15 18.14
N ALA A 36 -15.50 6.18 18.95
CA ALA A 36 -14.17 6.70 19.26
C ALA A 36 -13.31 5.68 20.01
N ASP A 37 -13.90 4.87 20.87
CA ASP A 37 -13.18 3.87 21.67
C ASP A 37 -12.67 2.75 20.77
N THR A 38 -13.47 2.30 19.82
CA THR A 38 -13.07 1.33 18.78
C THR A 38 -11.90 1.85 17.94
N ILE A 39 -11.99 3.11 17.45
CA ILE A 39 -10.92 3.74 16.67
C ILE A 39 -9.63 3.81 17.51
N ASN A 40 -9.73 4.28 18.75
CA ASN A 40 -8.58 4.41 19.64
C ASN A 40 -7.91 3.07 19.93
N ALA A 41 -8.69 2.02 20.20
CA ALA A 41 -8.17 0.68 20.44
C ALA A 41 -7.39 0.14 19.23
N VAL A 42 -7.94 0.29 18.02
CA VAL A 42 -7.25 -0.09 16.77
C VAL A 42 -5.94 0.67 16.59
N LEU A 43 -5.94 2.00 16.78
CA LEU A 43 -4.74 2.82 16.63
C LEU A 43 -3.66 2.45 17.66
N GLU A 44 -4.04 2.20 18.91
CA GLU A 44 -3.09 1.82 19.98
C GLU A 44 -2.44 0.47 19.69
N GLU A 45 -3.20 -0.55 19.31
CA GLU A 45 -2.66 -1.87 18.98
C GLU A 45 -1.82 -1.83 17.70
N ALA A 46 -2.24 -1.10 16.68
CA ALA A 46 -1.44 -0.88 15.46
C ALA A 46 -0.12 -0.18 15.77
N GLY A 47 -0.15 0.83 16.66
CA GLY A 47 1.04 1.52 17.12
C GLY A 47 2.02 0.58 17.83
N LYS A 48 1.53 -0.30 18.69
CA LYS A 48 2.35 -1.33 19.35
C LYS A 48 2.96 -2.30 18.33
N PHE A 49 2.17 -2.76 17.38
CA PHE A 49 2.64 -3.63 16.30
C PHE A 49 3.73 -2.95 15.46
N ALA A 50 3.50 -1.72 15.00
CA ALA A 50 4.46 -0.95 14.23
C ALA A 50 5.79 -0.73 14.98
N ALA A 51 5.71 -0.28 16.22
CA ALA A 51 6.92 0.05 17.02
C ALA A 51 7.70 -1.19 17.47
N ASN A 52 7.01 -2.29 17.79
CA ASN A 52 7.66 -3.46 18.43
C ASN A 52 7.90 -4.63 17.47
N VAL A 53 7.19 -4.71 16.34
CA VAL A 53 7.32 -5.82 15.38
C VAL A 53 8.02 -5.38 14.11
N THR A 54 7.53 -4.33 13.43
CA THR A 54 8.07 -3.96 12.10
C THR A 54 9.25 -3.00 12.18
N PHE A 55 9.24 -2.03 13.09
CA PHE A 55 10.34 -1.05 13.23
C PHE A 55 11.71 -1.68 13.54
N PRO A 56 11.84 -2.67 14.43
CA PRO A 56 13.13 -3.32 14.70
C PRO A 56 13.75 -4.00 13.48
N LEU A 57 12.92 -4.38 12.49
CA LEU A 57 13.35 -5.07 11.27
C LEU A 57 13.78 -4.10 10.15
N ASN A 58 13.56 -2.79 10.31
CA ASN A 58 13.78 -1.84 9.21
C ASN A 58 15.26 -1.78 8.79
N ILE A 59 16.16 -1.53 9.74
CA ILE A 59 17.60 -1.37 9.44
C ILE A 59 18.22 -2.71 9.03
N SER A 60 17.92 -3.79 9.74
CA SER A 60 18.46 -5.12 9.43
C SER A 60 17.95 -5.62 8.08
N GLY A 61 16.66 -5.42 7.78
CA GLY A 61 16.06 -5.82 6.53
C GLY A 61 16.58 -5.04 5.32
N ASP A 62 16.85 -3.74 5.49
CA ASP A 62 17.46 -2.94 4.43
C ASP A 62 18.92 -3.35 4.14
N ALA A 63 19.68 -3.67 5.20
CA ALA A 63 21.07 -4.14 5.07
C ALA A 63 21.17 -5.55 4.45
N GLU A 64 20.25 -6.45 4.77
CA GLU A 64 20.21 -7.81 4.26
C GLU A 64 19.66 -7.87 2.83
N GLY A 65 18.55 -7.19 2.56
CA GLY A 65 17.86 -7.22 1.28
C GLY A 65 17.20 -8.56 0.99
N CYS A 66 16.58 -8.66 -0.19
CA CYS A 66 15.96 -9.89 -0.69
C CYS A 66 16.93 -10.69 -1.54
N VAL A 67 16.84 -12.01 -1.51
CA VAL A 67 17.72 -12.94 -2.25
C VAL A 67 16.91 -13.79 -3.22
N LEU A 68 17.23 -13.71 -4.52
CA LEU A 68 16.66 -14.56 -5.57
C LEU A 68 17.48 -15.83 -5.77
N ASN A 69 16.85 -16.98 -5.64
CA ASN A 69 17.39 -18.25 -6.13
C ASN A 69 17.13 -18.33 -7.64
N LYS A 70 18.20 -18.31 -8.45
CA LYS A 70 18.10 -18.30 -9.91
C LYS A 70 17.65 -19.64 -10.52
N GLU A 71 17.75 -20.74 -9.78
CA GLU A 71 17.35 -22.07 -10.25
C GLU A 71 15.85 -22.33 -10.00
N THR A 72 15.36 -21.95 -8.82
CA THR A 72 13.94 -22.13 -8.44
C THR A 72 13.07 -20.92 -8.74
N HIS A 73 13.68 -19.76 -9.01
CA HIS A 73 13.02 -18.45 -9.15
C HIS A 73 12.26 -17.97 -7.90
N GLU A 74 12.57 -18.55 -6.75
CA GLU A 74 12.01 -18.15 -5.46
C GLU A 74 12.82 -17.03 -4.83
N VAL A 75 12.15 -16.18 -4.09
CA VAL A 75 12.77 -15.08 -3.36
C VAL A 75 12.63 -15.29 -1.87
N THR A 76 13.75 -15.25 -1.17
CA THR A 76 13.82 -15.21 0.29
C THR A 76 13.84 -13.76 0.73
N THR A 77 12.92 -13.38 1.61
CA THR A 77 12.86 -12.04 2.21
C THR A 77 13.80 -11.94 3.41
N PRO A 78 14.11 -10.71 3.90
CA PRO A 78 14.98 -10.53 5.05
C PRO A 78 14.46 -11.26 6.29
N LYS A 79 15.40 -11.71 7.12
CA LYS A 79 15.08 -12.42 8.37
C LYS A 79 14.12 -11.61 9.25
N GLY A 80 13.08 -12.28 9.73
CA GLY A 80 12.04 -11.70 10.57
C GLY A 80 10.85 -11.10 9.80
N PHE A 81 10.98 -10.86 8.49
CA PHE A 81 9.90 -10.27 7.68
C PHE A 81 8.71 -11.22 7.56
N LYS A 82 8.96 -12.51 7.32
CA LYS A 82 7.92 -13.54 7.24
C LYS A 82 7.19 -13.71 8.57
N GLU A 83 7.93 -13.79 9.67
CA GLU A 83 7.36 -13.90 11.01
C GLU A 83 6.56 -12.65 11.41
N ALA A 84 7.01 -11.46 10.99
CA ALA A 84 6.23 -10.24 11.17
C ALA A 84 4.92 -10.28 10.37
N TYR A 85 4.94 -10.85 9.16
CA TYR A 85 3.74 -11.01 8.35
C TYR A 85 2.76 -12.02 8.97
N GLN A 86 3.24 -13.12 9.54
CA GLN A 86 2.39 -14.06 10.28
C GLN A 86 1.68 -13.37 11.45
N LYS A 87 2.42 -12.59 12.26
CA LYS A 87 1.82 -11.79 13.35
C LYS A 87 0.82 -10.74 12.84
N TYR A 88 1.06 -10.17 11.67
CA TYR A 88 0.13 -9.24 11.02
C TYR A 88 -1.18 -9.93 10.65
N VAL A 89 -1.11 -11.12 10.09
CA VAL A 89 -2.26 -11.96 9.77
C VAL A 89 -3.01 -12.42 11.03
N GLU A 90 -2.28 -12.93 12.03
CA GLU A 90 -2.84 -13.35 13.32
C GLU A 90 -3.57 -12.22 14.06
N GLY A 91 -3.07 -10.99 13.91
CA GLY A 91 -3.71 -9.78 14.45
C GLY A 91 -4.94 -9.29 13.67
N GLY A 92 -5.29 -9.94 12.55
CA GLY A 92 -6.43 -9.56 11.73
C GLY A 92 -6.23 -8.27 10.91
N TRP A 93 -5.01 -7.76 10.82
CA TRP A 93 -4.71 -6.49 10.15
C TRP A 93 -5.03 -6.45 8.65
N PRO A 94 -4.89 -7.54 7.86
CA PRO A 94 -5.23 -7.53 6.44
C PRO A 94 -6.70 -7.22 6.17
N SER A 95 -7.59 -7.58 7.11
CA SER A 95 -9.04 -7.55 6.94
C SER A 95 -9.72 -6.26 7.39
N LEU A 96 -8.96 -5.28 7.96
CA LEU A 96 -9.54 -4.11 8.64
C LEU A 96 -10.64 -3.40 7.85
N SER A 97 -10.37 -2.97 6.62
CA SER A 97 -11.34 -2.24 5.79
C SER A 97 -11.95 -3.09 4.67
N CYS A 98 -11.74 -4.40 4.70
CA CYS A 98 -12.36 -5.31 3.75
C CYS A 98 -13.83 -5.57 4.08
N ASP A 99 -14.62 -5.91 3.05
CA ASP A 99 -16.05 -6.21 3.16
C ASP A 99 -16.30 -7.45 4.04
N THR A 100 -17.26 -7.34 4.95
CA THR A 100 -17.67 -8.42 5.86
C THR A 100 -18.18 -9.65 5.12
N ALA A 101 -18.72 -9.50 3.92
CA ALA A 101 -19.16 -10.60 3.06
C ALA A 101 -18.00 -11.55 2.67
N TYR A 102 -16.76 -11.07 2.72
CA TYR A 102 -15.56 -11.85 2.41
C TYR A 102 -14.64 -12.04 3.62
N GLY A 103 -15.17 -11.89 4.83
CA GLY A 103 -14.43 -12.09 6.09
C GLY A 103 -13.68 -10.84 6.56
N GLY A 104 -13.99 -9.68 6.00
CA GLY A 104 -13.47 -8.39 6.46
C GLY A 104 -14.09 -7.90 7.76
N GLN A 105 -13.46 -6.91 8.39
CA GLN A 105 -13.98 -6.25 9.60
C GLN A 105 -14.88 -5.05 9.28
N GLY A 106 -14.87 -4.55 8.04
CA GLY A 106 -15.71 -3.43 7.60
C GLY A 106 -15.40 -2.10 8.28
N LEU A 107 -14.20 -1.94 8.85
CA LEU A 107 -13.80 -0.67 9.46
C LEU A 107 -13.56 0.41 8.39
N PRO A 108 -13.73 1.69 8.76
CA PRO A 108 -13.52 2.80 7.83
C PRO A 108 -12.12 2.84 7.23
N PHE A 109 -12.04 3.25 5.98
CA PHE A 109 -10.76 3.40 5.27
C PHE A 109 -9.83 4.42 5.94
N ALA A 110 -10.38 5.48 6.56
CA ALA A 110 -9.57 6.45 7.30
C ALA A 110 -8.83 5.81 8.49
N VAL A 111 -9.44 4.85 9.18
CA VAL A 111 -8.78 4.10 10.26
C VAL A 111 -7.66 3.23 9.69
N ASN A 112 -7.93 2.49 8.62
CA ASN A 112 -6.93 1.68 7.92
C ASN A 112 -5.76 2.54 7.41
N SER A 113 -6.04 3.73 6.86
CA SER A 113 -5.01 4.66 6.39
C SER A 113 -4.08 5.13 7.52
N ALA A 114 -4.62 5.39 8.72
CA ALA A 114 -3.80 5.75 9.89
C ALA A 114 -2.91 4.57 10.35
N VAL A 115 -3.42 3.34 10.30
CA VAL A 115 -2.60 2.14 10.56
C VAL A 115 -1.46 2.05 9.55
N TYR A 116 -1.71 2.28 8.27
CA TYR A 116 -0.67 2.26 7.23
C TYR A 116 0.35 3.40 7.38
N GLU A 117 -0.03 4.59 7.90
CA GLU A 117 0.95 5.63 8.26
C GLU A 117 1.97 5.10 9.28
N MET A 118 1.48 4.45 10.34
CA MET A 118 2.35 3.90 11.38
C MET A 118 3.25 2.79 10.84
N LEU A 119 2.72 1.89 10.03
CA LEU A 119 3.49 0.82 9.40
C LEU A 119 4.56 1.36 8.44
N ASN A 120 4.23 2.36 7.62
CA ASN A 120 5.18 3.02 6.72
C ASN A 120 6.28 3.77 7.48
N SER A 121 5.94 4.43 8.59
CA SER A 121 6.93 5.06 9.47
C SER A 121 7.89 4.04 10.08
N ALA A 122 7.39 2.87 10.43
CA ALA A 122 8.14 1.81 11.07
C ALA A 122 9.03 1.04 10.08
N ASN A 123 8.47 0.56 8.97
CA ASN A 123 9.19 -0.22 7.96
C ASN A 123 8.47 -0.19 6.61
N GLN A 124 8.78 0.78 5.78
CA GLN A 124 8.15 0.94 4.47
C GLN A 124 8.39 -0.26 3.54
N ALA A 125 9.59 -0.85 3.54
CA ALA A 125 9.91 -2.00 2.69
C ALA A 125 8.99 -3.19 2.97
N TRP A 126 8.72 -3.46 4.25
CA TRP A 126 7.81 -4.51 4.69
C TRP A 126 6.34 -4.15 4.38
N THR A 127 5.94 -2.90 4.63
CA THR A 127 4.55 -2.44 4.48
C THR A 127 4.05 -2.53 3.03
N MET A 128 4.94 -2.49 2.04
CA MET A 128 4.56 -2.62 0.63
C MET A 128 3.98 -3.99 0.28
N TYR A 129 4.30 -5.06 1.02
CA TYR A 129 3.71 -6.38 0.77
C TYR A 129 2.19 -6.40 1.05
N PRO A 130 1.71 -6.08 2.28
CA PRO A 130 0.28 -6.02 2.54
C PRO A 130 -0.44 -4.88 1.79
N GLY A 131 0.24 -3.76 1.55
CA GLY A 131 -0.36 -2.61 0.86
C GLY A 131 -0.78 -2.92 -0.57
N LEU A 132 0.03 -3.68 -1.32
CA LEU A 132 -0.32 -4.11 -2.68
C LEU A 132 -1.42 -5.19 -2.67
N SER A 133 -1.42 -6.05 -1.66
CA SER A 133 -2.47 -7.07 -1.49
C SER A 133 -3.85 -6.43 -1.31
N HIS A 134 -3.93 -5.38 -0.50
CA HIS A 134 -5.17 -4.61 -0.32
C HIS A 134 -5.64 -3.97 -1.64
N GLY A 135 -4.73 -3.38 -2.41
CA GLY A 135 -5.08 -2.82 -3.73
C GLY A 135 -5.59 -3.89 -4.72
N ALA A 136 -5.01 -5.09 -4.71
CA ALA A 136 -5.49 -6.21 -5.53
C ALA A 136 -6.89 -6.68 -5.08
N TYR A 137 -7.14 -6.72 -3.76
CA TYR A 137 -8.46 -6.96 -3.20
C TYR A 137 -9.48 -5.95 -3.75
N GLU A 138 -9.20 -4.65 -3.66
CA GLU A 138 -10.11 -3.60 -4.12
C GLU A 138 -10.46 -3.73 -5.62
N ALA A 139 -9.46 -3.96 -6.48
CA ALA A 139 -9.70 -4.11 -7.91
C ALA A 139 -10.59 -5.33 -8.24
N LEU A 140 -10.38 -6.46 -7.56
CA LEU A 140 -11.20 -7.66 -7.71
C LEU A 140 -12.58 -7.49 -7.07
N HIS A 141 -12.70 -6.80 -5.95
CA HIS A 141 -13.98 -6.51 -5.30
C HIS A 141 -14.91 -5.70 -6.21
N VAL A 142 -14.37 -4.69 -6.92
CA VAL A 142 -15.16 -3.84 -7.81
C VAL A 142 -15.44 -4.49 -9.17
N HIS A 143 -14.45 -5.17 -9.76
CA HIS A 143 -14.49 -5.60 -11.17
C HIS A 143 -14.44 -7.11 -11.38
N GLY A 144 -14.15 -7.91 -10.36
CA GLY A 144 -14.13 -9.37 -10.46
C GLY A 144 -15.52 -9.95 -10.71
N THR A 145 -15.58 -11.10 -11.40
CA THR A 145 -16.82 -11.90 -11.47
C THR A 145 -17.13 -12.47 -10.08
N GLU A 146 -18.36 -12.91 -9.85
CA GLU A 146 -18.74 -13.52 -8.56
C GLU A 146 -17.90 -14.78 -8.23
N GLU A 147 -17.51 -15.53 -9.26
CA GLU A 147 -16.59 -16.67 -9.11
C GLU A 147 -15.20 -16.21 -8.69
N GLN A 148 -14.66 -15.16 -9.33
CA GLN A 148 -13.36 -14.59 -8.95
C GLN A 148 -13.39 -14.03 -7.53
N LYS A 149 -14.42 -13.28 -7.18
CA LYS A 149 -14.59 -12.75 -5.82
C LYS A 149 -14.61 -13.85 -4.79
N LYS A 150 -15.40 -14.90 -5.02
CA LYS A 150 -15.51 -16.06 -4.11
C LYS A 150 -14.18 -16.81 -3.94
N LEU A 151 -13.36 -16.91 -4.99
CA LEU A 151 -12.09 -17.63 -4.95
C LEU A 151 -10.97 -16.80 -4.31
N TYR A 152 -10.87 -15.51 -4.63
CA TYR A 152 -9.71 -14.70 -4.28
C TYR A 152 -9.92 -13.79 -3.07
N LEU A 153 -11.10 -13.16 -2.91
CA LEU A 153 -11.29 -12.15 -1.87
C LEU A 153 -11.14 -12.68 -0.45
N PRO A 154 -11.70 -13.85 -0.05
CA PRO A 154 -11.49 -14.38 1.30
C PRO A 154 -10.02 -14.64 1.62
N LYS A 155 -9.24 -15.09 0.64
CA LYS A 155 -7.81 -15.38 0.79
C LYS A 155 -6.94 -14.13 0.89
N LEU A 156 -7.28 -13.08 0.13
CA LEU A 156 -6.65 -11.76 0.23
C LEU A 156 -7.04 -11.05 1.53
N THR A 157 -8.29 -11.13 1.94
CA THR A 157 -8.82 -10.57 3.19
C THR A 157 -8.18 -11.19 4.42
N SER A 158 -8.02 -12.52 4.44
CA SER A 158 -7.35 -13.21 5.54
C SER A 158 -5.83 -13.00 5.56
N GLY A 159 -5.23 -12.53 4.45
CA GLY A 159 -3.79 -12.46 4.28
C GLY A 159 -3.13 -13.80 3.98
N GLU A 160 -3.90 -14.87 3.75
CA GLU A 160 -3.39 -16.18 3.33
C GLU A 160 -2.69 -16.11 1.96
N TRP A 161 -3.18 -15.24 1.07
CA TRP A 161 -2.54 -14.89 -0.19
C TRP A 161 -2.25 -13.40 -0.26
N THR A 162 -1.26 -13.05 -1.06
CA THR A 162 -0.92 -11.66 -1.36
C THR A 162 -1.29 -11.29 -2.79
N GLY A 163 -1.22 -10.01 -3.11
CA GLY A 163 -1.52 -9.50 -4.45
C GLY A 163 -0.46 -8.52 -4.97
N THR A 164 -0.37 -8.38 -6.29
CA THR A 164 0.54 -7.45 -6.95
C THR A 164 -0.12 -6.71 -8.10
N MET A 165 0.51 -5.62 -8.53
CA MET A 165 0.11 -4.80 -9.66
C MET A 165 1.18 -4.87 -10.76
N CYS A 166 0.86 -5.48 -11.92
CA CYS A 166 1.79 -5.77 -13.00
C CYS A 166 1.47 -4.95 -14.26
N LEU A 167 2.00 -3.72 -14.36
CA LEU A 167 1.76 -2.78 -15.44
C LEU A 167 2.97 -2.62 -16.35
N THR A 168 4.07 -2.12 -15.76
CA THR A 168 5.27 -1.63 -16.44
C THR A 168 6.01 -2.75 -17.16
N GLU A 169 6.46 -2.46 -18.37
CA GLU A 169 7.30 -3.32 -19.18
C GLU A 169 8.64 -2.63 -19.48
N PRO A 170 9.70 -3.36 -19.92
CA PRO A 170 11.02 -2.77 -20.13
C PRO A 170 11.05 -1.54 -21.05
N HIS A 171 10.10 -1.41 -21.95
CA HIS A 171 10.01 -0.33 -22.94
C HIS A 171 8.86 0.65 -22.69
N CYS A 172 8.00 0.42 -21.71
CA CYS A 172 6.90 1.32 -21.39
C CYS A 172 6.49 1.25 -19.91
N GLY A 173 6.19 2.39 -19.32
CA GLY A 173 5.69 2.53 -17.94
C GLY A 173 4.63 3.62 -17.87
N THR A 174 5.00 4.87 -18.13
CA THR A 174 4.05 5.98 -18.18
C THR A 174 3.09 5.86 -19.38
N ASP A 175 3.61 5.54 -20.56
CA ASP A 175 2.79 5.27 -21.76
C ASP A 175 2.52 3.76 -21.90
N LEU A 176 1.52 3.29 -21.16
CA LEU A 176 1.05 1.91 -21.25
C LEU A 176 0.40 1.57 -22.59
N GLY A 177 0.12 2.57 -23.44
CA GLY A 177 -0.36 2.34 -24.81
C GLY A 177 0.60 1.49 -25.65
N LEU A 178 1.87 1.41 -25.26
CA LEU A 178 2.92 0.63 -25.92
C LEU A 178 3.09 -0.80 -25.40
N LEU A 179 2.35 -1.20 -24.39
CA LEU A 179 2.38 -2.51 -23.73
C LEU A 179 2.28 -3.66 -24.75
N ARG A 180 3.13 -4.68 -24.60
CA ARG A 180 3.28 -5.83 -25.50
C ARG A 180 2.87 -7.17 -24.90
N THR A 181 2.73 -7.29 -23.58
CA THR A 181 2.20 -8.50 -22.96
C THR A 181 0.89 -8.89 -23.61
N LYS A 182 0.75 -10.12 -24.03
CA LYS A 182 -0.42 -10.63 -24.77
C LYS A 182 -1.17 -11.67 -23.97
N ALA A 183 -2.47 -11.77 -24.26
CA ALA A 183 -3.39 -12.74 -23.70
C ALA A 183 -4.10 -13.46 -24.84
N GLU A 184 -3.89 -14.76 -25.00
CA GLU A 184 -4.46 -15.59 -26.04
C GLU A 184 -5.52 -16.52 -25.43
N PRO A 185 -6.75 -16.62 -25.99
CA PRO A 185 -7.78 -17.51 -25.48
C PRO A 185 -7.30 -18.97 -25.42
N VAL A 186 -7.64 -19.69 -24.36
CA VAL A 186 -7.29 -21.12 -24.22
C VAL A 186 -8.41 -21.98 -24.81
N ALA A 187 -8.12 -22.70 -25.88
CA ALA A 187 -9.10 -23.57 -26.52
C ALA A 187 -9.55 -24.70 -25.55
N GLY A 188 -10.87 -24.88 -25.43
CA GLY A 188 -11.47 -25.89 -24.58
C GLY A 188 -11.51 -25.57 -23.08
N ALA A 189 -10.97 -24.43 -22.65
CA ALA A 189 -11.12 -23.94 -21.28
C ALA A 189 -12.43 -23.12 -21.11
N PRO A 190 -12.87 -22.88 -19.87
CA PRO A 190 -13.99 -21.97 -19.61
C PRO A 190 -13.79 -20.60 -20.25
N GLU A 191 -14.90 -19.95 -20.64
CA GLU A 191 -14.88 -18.59 -21.19
C GLU A 191 -14.17 -17.62 -20.20
N GLY A 192 -13.39 -16.69 -20.74
CA GLY A 192 -12.61 -15.75 -19.91
C GLY A 192 -11.26 -16.29 -19.45
N THR A 193 -10.85 -17.51 -19.87
CA THR A 193 -9.54 -18.10 -19.58
C THR A 193 -8.54 -17.82 -20.71
N TYR A 194 -7.37 -17.31 -20.34
CA TYR A 194 -6.35 -16.89 -21.28
C TYR A 194 -4.97 -17.41 -20.89
N LYS A 195 -4.14 -17.57 -21.90
CA LYS A 195 -2.70 -17.81 -21.79
C LYS A 195 -1.98 -16.48 -21.94
N ILE A 196 -1.28 -16.06 -20.87
CA ILE A 196 -0.60 -14.76 -20.79
C ILE A 196 0.88 -14.94 -21.05
N THR A 197 1.46 -14.09 -21.92
CA THR A 197 2.90 -14.14 -22.25
C THR A 197 3.46 -12.72 -22.34
N GLY A 198 4.55 -12.46 -21.63
CA GLY A 198 5.24 -11.16 -21.60
C GLY A 198 6.16 -11.00 -20.41
N ASN A 199 6.65 -9.77 -20.22
CA ASN A 199 7.54 -9.42 -19.12
C ASN A 199 7.04 -8.16 -18.43
N LYS A 200 7.12 -8.15 -17.11
CA LYS A 200 6.79 -6.99 -16.28
C LYS A 200 8.00 -6.63 -15.42
N ILE A 201 8.25 -5.35 -15.23
CA ILE A 201 9.37 -4.86 -14.40
C ILE A 201 8.88 -3.94 -13.29
N PHE A 202 9.71 -3.73 -12.29
CA PHE A 202 9.42 -2.91 -11.10
C PHE A 202 8.18 -3.41 -10.31
N ILE A 203 7.97 -4.73 -10.28
CA ILE A 203 6.84 -5.31 -9.57
C ILE A 203 7.18 -5.42 -8.09
N SER A 204 6.64 -4.52 -7.29
CA SER A 204 6.78 -4.57 -5.84
C SER A 204 6.11 -5.81 -5.27
N ALA A 205 6.77 -6.48 -4.33
CA ALA A 205 6.33 -7.75 -3.78
C ALA A 205 6.05 -8.83 -4.85
N GLY A 206 6.78 -8.77 -5.99
CA GLY A 206 6.50 -9.61 -7.15
C GLY A 206 6.74 -11.10 -6.93
N GLU A 207 7.66 -11.46 -6.03
CA GLU A 207 7.89 -12.81 -5.53
C GLU A 207 8.40 -12.73 -4.09
N HIS A 208 7.97 -13.63 -3.23
CA HIS A 208 8.36 -13.68 -1.82
C HIS A 208 7.92 -14.99 -1.15
N ASP A 209 8.39 -15.21 0.07
CA ASP A 209 8.17 -16.40 0.89
C ASP A 209 7.15 -16.23 2.03
N PHE A 210 6.35 -15.15 2.02
CA PHE A 210 5.34 -14.88 3.08
C PHE A 210 4.15 -15.83 2.99
N THR A 211 3.69 -16.11 1.77
CA THR A 211 2.44 -16.83 1.49
C THR A 211 2.65 -17.87 0.39
N ASP A 212 1.79 -18.87 0.37
CA ASP A 212 1.86 -19.95 -0.60
C ASP A 212 1.46 -19.51 -2.02
N ASN A 213 0.62 -18.48 -2.14
CA ASN A 213 0.19 -17.96 -3.43
C ASN A 213 0.26 -16.42 -3.50
N ILE A 214 0.55 -15.94 -4.70
CA ILE A 214 0.56 -14.51 -5.04
C ILE A 214 -0.42 -14.31 -6.21
N VAL A 215 -1.34 -13.38 -6.06
CA VAL A 215 -2.36 -13.04 -7.06
C VAL A 215 -1.88 -11.83 -7.85
N HIS A 216 -1.34 -12.05 -9.06
CA HIS A 216 -0.87 -10.99 -9.93
C HIS A 216 -2.00 -10.39 -10.76
N LEU A 217 -2.24 -9.07 -10.65
CA LEU A 217 -3.12 -8.33 -11.55
C LEU A 217 -2.31 -7.82 -12.75
N VAL A 218 -2.47 -8.45 -13.89
CA VAL A 218 -1.61 -8.26 -15.08
C VAL A 218 -2.36 -7.53 -16.18
N LEU A 219 -1.81 -6.42 -16.66
CA LEU A 219 -2.29 -5.77 -17.90
C LEU A 219 -1.71 -6.46 -19.13
N ALA A 220 -2.59 -6.85 -20.05
CA ALA A 220 -2.22 -7.51 -21.32
C ALA A 220 -3.19 -7.13 -22.45
N ARG A 221 -2.82 -7.49 -23.71
CA ARG A 221 -3.64 -7.26 -24.91
C ARG A 221 -4.24 -8.55 -25.40
N LEU A 222 -5.50 -8.48 -25.80
CA LEU A 222 -6.18 -9.50 -26.58
C LEU A 222 -5.69 -9.46 -28.04
N PRO A 223 -5.83 -10.55 -28.83
CA PRO A 223 -5.35 -10.61 -30.21
C PRO A 223 -5.87 -9.49 -31.11
N ASP A 224 -7.17 -9.19 -31.03
CA ASP A 224 -7.83 -8.19 -31.85
C ASP A 224 -8.06 -6.85 -31.14
N ALA A 225 -7.26 -6.57 -30.11
CA ALA A 225 -7.42 -5.38 -29.31
C ALA A 225 -7.04 -4.10 -30.07
N PRO A 226 -7.77 -3.00 -29.91
CA PRO A 226 -7.40 -1.70 -30.47
C PRO A 226 -5.98 -1.28 -30.05
N VAL A 227 -5.30 -0.55 -30.94
CA VAL A 227 -3.98 0.01 -30.65
C VAL A 227 -4.09 1.08 -29.52
N GLY A 228 -3.03 1.22 -28.75
CA GLY A 228 -2.95 2.22 -27.67
C GLY A 228 -3.63 1.77 -26.38
N SER A 229 -3.91 2.70 -25.50
CA SER A 229 -4.45 2.43 -24.15
C SER A 229 -5.86 1.81 -24.15
N LYS A 230 -6.63 2.03 -25.23
CA LYS A 230 -7.99 1.51 -25.38
C LYS A 230 -8.06 -0.01 -25.65
N GLY A 231 -6.93 -0.67 -25.93
CA GLY A 231 -6.87 -2.12 -26.17
C GLY A 231 -6.28 -2.92 -25.01
N ILE A 232 -6.20 -2.35 -23.82
CA ILE A 232 -5.61 -3.01 -22.65
C ILE A 232 -6.72 -3.67 -21.83
N SER A 233 -6.52 -4.95 -21.49
CA SER A 233 -7.38 -5.75 -20.62
C SER A 233 -6.63 -6.11 -19.32
N LEU A 234 -7.38 -6.42 -18.26
CA LEU A 234 -6.84 -6.83 -16.97
C LEU A 234 -7.09 -8.32 -16.74
N PHE A 235 -6.09 -9.01 -16.20
CA PHE A 235 -6.17 -10.44 -15.90
C PHE A 235 -5.69 -10.71 -14.47
N VAL A 236 -6.37 -11.63 -13.79
CA VAL A 236 -5.85 -12.25 -12.58
C VAL A 236 -5.03 -13.47 -12.97
N VAL A 237 -3.76 -13.49 -12.59
CA VAL A 237 -2.78 -14.53 -12.91
C VAL A 237 -2.12 -14.99 -11.60
N PRO A 238 -2.60 -16.06 -10.97
CA PRO A 238 -2.03 -16.51 -9.70
C PRO A 238 -0.70 -17.23 -9.90
N LYS A 239 0.17 -17.20 -8.89
CA LYS A 239 1.45 -17.95 -8.84
C LYS A 239 1.23 -19.45 -8.94
N PHE A 240 0.24 -19.98 -8.26
CA PHE A 240 -0.28 -21.32 -8.43
C PHE A 240 -1.73 -21.26 -8.91
N VAL A 241 -2.07 -22.07 -9.90
CA VAL A 241 -3.43 -22.12 -10.45
C VAL A 241 -4.41 -22.45 -9.33
N VAL A 242 -5.51 -21.72 -9.25
CA VAL A 242 -6.55 -21.95 -8.24
C VAL A 242 -7.65 -22.81 -8.84
N LYS A 243 -7.95 -23.93 -8.19
CA LYS A 243 -9.04 -24.83 -8.59
C LYS A 243 -10.39 -24.29 -8.16
N ALA A 244 -11.48 -24.83 -8.71
CA ALA A 244 -12.84 -24.39 -8.43
C ALA A 244 -13.24 -24.54 -6.93
N ASP A 245 -12.59 -25.42 -6.20
CA ASP A 245 -12.76 -25.60 -4.76
C ASP A 245 -11.90 -24.66 -3.89
N GLY A 246 -11.11 -23.77 -4.54
CA GLY A 246 -10.21 -22.84 -3.88
C GLY A 246 -8.86 -23.43 -3.48
N SER A 247 -8.59 -24.70 -3.75
CA SER A 247 -7.30 -25.33 -3.48
C SER A 247 -6.27 -24.95 -4.54
N LEU A 248 -4.98 -25.02 -4.17
CA LEU A 248 -3.89 -24.77 -5.09
C LEU A 248 -3.71 -25.95 -6.06
N GLY A 249 -3.52 -25.60 -7.34
CA GLY A 249 -3.18 -26.50 -8.42
C GLY A 249 -1.70 -26.49 -8.74
N GLU A 250 -1.37 -26.63 -10.03
CA GLU A 250 0.00 -26.62 -10.52
C GLU A 250 0.63 -25.22 -10.45
N ARG A 251 1.96 -25.20 -10.40
CA ARG A 251 2.74 -23.95 -10.52
C ARG A 251 2.47 -23.32 -11.88
N ASN A 252 1.97 -22.10 -11.87
CA ASN A 252 1.73 -21.35 -13.09
C ASN A 252 3.07 -20.83 -13.64
N PRO A 253 3.33 -20.83 -14.96
CA PRO A 253 4.58 -20.34 -15.53
C PRO A 253 4.66 -18.79 -15.51
N ILE A 254 4.61 -18.25 -14.31
CA ILE A 254 4.88 -16.86 -13.94
C ILE A 254 5.93 -16.86 -12.82
N PHE A 255 7.06 -16.20 -13.02
CA PHE A 255 8.20 -16.32 -12.10
C PHE A 255 9.11 -15.08 -12.08
N CYS A 256 9.83 -14.92 -10.98
CA CYS A 256 10.82 -13.87 -10.82
C CYS A 256 12.06 -14.17 -11.64
N GLY A 257 12.37 -13.32 -12.63
CA GLY A 257 13.58 -13.41 -13.44
C GLY A 257 14.77 -12.69 -12.83
N ALA A 258 14.52 -11.59 -12.12
CA ALA A 258 15.53 -10.79 -11.44
C ALA A 258 14.88 -9.91 -10.36
N LEU A 259 15.70 -9.44 -9.41
CA LEU A 259 15.36 -8.38 -8.48
C LEU A 259 16.02 -7.08 -8.90
N GLU A 260 15.31 -5.97 -8.75
CA GLU A 260 15.84 -4.64 -9.07
C GLU A 260 16.85 -4.18 -8.02
N HIS A 261 17.96 -3.61 -8.49
CA HIS A 261 18.92 -2.92 -7.63
C HIS A 261 18.44 -1.48 -7.39
N LYS A 262 17.95 -1.19 -6.17
CA LYS A 262 17.29 0.07 -5.81
C LYS A 262 18.18 0.95 -4.92
N MET A 263 17.80 2.23 -4.79
CA MET A 263 18.44 3.20 -3.88
C MET A 263 18.07 2.97 -2.41
N GLY A 264 16.96 2.30 -2.12
CA GLY A 264 16.44 2.01 -0.78
C GLY A 264 15.35 0.96 -0.85
N ILE A 265 14.66 0.73 0.28
CA ILE A 265 13.65 -0.31 0.44
C ILE A 265 14.14 -1.69 -0.03
N HIS A 266 15.39 -2.03 0.28
CA HIS A 266 16.03 -3.26 -0.17
C HIS A 266 15.34 -4.52 0.36
N GLY A 267 14.64 -4.40 1.49
CA GLY A 267 13.82 -5.48 2.05
C GLY A 267 12.53 -5.77 1.27
N ASN A 268 12.18 -4.96 0.24
CA ASN A 268 11.07 -5.27 -0.65
C ASN A 268 11.57 -5.94 -1.94
N ALA A 269 10.98 -7.08 -2.30
CA ALA A 269 11.28 -7.82 -3.52
C ALA A 269 10.64 -7.12 -4.73
N THR A 270 11.27 -6.05 -5.22
CA THR A 270 10.88 -5.41 -6.46
C THR A 270 11.41 -6.24 -7.62
N ALA A 271 10.52 -6.98 -8.28
CA ALA A 271 10.87 -8.05 -9.22
C ALA A 271 10.68 -7.67 -10.68
N GLN A 272 11.48 -8.32 -11.54
CA GLN A 272 11.16 -8.51 -12.95
C GLN A 272 10.41 -9.84 -13.07
N ILE A 273 9.17 -9.78 -13.53
CA ILE A 273 8.29 -10.94 -13.65
C ILE A 273 8.24 -11.40 -15.10
N ASN A 274 8.66 -12.64 -15.33
CA ASN A 274 8.54 -13.33 -16.61
C ASN A 274 7.26 -14.16 -16.61
N ILE A 275 6.48 -14.05 -17.67
CA ILE A 275 5.21 -14.74 -17.86
C ILE A 275 5.32 -15.54 -19.15
N ASP A 276 5.42 -16.87 -19.05
CA ASP A 276 5.64 -17.77 -20.18
C ASP A 276 4.40 -18.66 -20.42
N GLY A 277 3.34 -18.03 -20.86
CA GLY A 277 2.09 -18.73 -21.14
C GLY A 277 1.32 -19.09 -19.86
N ALA A 278 1.42 -18.27 -18.83
CA ALA A 278 0.68 -18.47 -17.59
C ALA A 278 -0.84 -18.37 -17.80
N ILE A 279 -1.57 -19.24 -17.11
CA ILE A 279 -3.04 -19.21 -17.13
C ILE A 279 -3.55 -18.07 -16.26
N GLY A 280 -4.41 -17.25 -16.85
CA GLY A 280 -5.10 -16.17 -16.16
C GLY A 280 -6.54 -16.05 -16.59
N THR A 281 -7.34 -15.35 -15.79
CA THR A 281 -8.75 -15.07 -16.12
C THR A 281 -8.98 -13.58 -16.26
N LEU A 282 -9.82 -13.18 -17.21
CA LEU A 282 -10.16 -11.78 -17.47
C LEU A 282 -10.90 -11.16 -16.28
N VAL A 283 -10.48 -9.97 -15.87
CA VAL A 283 -11.15 -9.17 -14.84
C VAL A 283 -11.89 -8.01 -15.51
N GLY A 284 -13.18 -7.89 -15.23
CA GLY A 284 -14.03 -6.89 -15.85
C GLY A 284 -14.31 -7.18 -17.33
N GLN A 285 -14.37 -6.13 -18.15
CA GLN A 285 -14.69 -6.25 -19.58
C GLN A 285 -13.43 -6.23 -20.46
N PRO A 286 -13.44 -6.90 -21.62
CA PRO A 286 -12.38 -6.79 -22.62
C PRO A 286 -12.09 -5.32 -22.97
N ASN A 287 -10.81 -4.97 -23.10
CA ASN A 287 -10.34 -3.62 -23.45
C ASN A 287 -10.72 -2.51 -22.45
N LYS A 288 -11.11 -2.87 -21.22
CA LYS A 288 -11.38 -1.97 -20.09
C LYS A 288 -10.42 -2.17 -18.92
N GLY A 289 -9.29 -2.84 -19.16
CA GLY A 289 -8.35 -3.21 -18.11
C GLY A 289 -7.73 -2.03 -17.39
N LEU A 290 -7.50 -0.89 -18.08
CA LEU A 290 -7.03 0.32 -17.40
C LEU A 290 -8.09 0.87 -16.42
N GLN A 291 -9.35 0.86 -16.80
CA GLN A 291 -10.44 1.30 -15.92
C GLN A 291 -10.48 0.45 -14.64
N ALA A 292 -10.37 -0.86 -14.78
CA ALA A 292 -10.34 -1.78 -13.65
C ALA A 292 -9.08 -1.60 -12.78
N MET A 293 -7.91 -1.41 -13.42
CA MET A 293 -6.65 -1.18 -12.72
C MET A 293 -6.61 0.18 -12.01
N PHE A 294 -7.35 1.18 -12.49
CA PHE A 294 -7.41 2.50 -11.85
C PHE A 294 -8.00 2.46 -10.44
N VAL A 295 -8.81 1.48 -10.08
CA VAL A 295 -9.27 1.27 -8.70
C VAL A 295 -8.05 1.08 -7.80
N MET A 296 -7.18 0.13 -8.13
CA MET A 296 -5.93 -0.11 -7.40
C MET A 296 -4.96 1.09 -7.47
N MET A 297 -4.84 1.73 -8.64
CA MET A 297 -3.96 2.88 -8.82
C MET A 297 -4.41 4.11 -8.03
N ASN A 298 -5.71 4.36 -7.89
CA ASN A 298 -6.22 5.48 -7.10
C ASN A 298 -5.96 5.26 -5.62
N ALA A 299 -6.20 4.06 -5.11
CA ALA A 299 -5.81 3.68 -3.75
C ALA A 299 -4.29 3.84 -3.53
N ALA A 300 -3.48 3.39 -4.50
CA ALA A 300 -2.02 3.52 -4.44
C ALA A 300 -1.54 4.98 -4.43
N ARG A 301 -2.23 5.92 -5.10
CA ARG A 301 -1.86 7.35 -5.08
C ARG A 301 -1.93 7.93 -3.68
N LEU A 302 -3.04 7.70 -2.97
CA LEU A 302 -3.15 8.10 -1.56
C LEU A 302 -2.16 7.31 -0.70
N GLY A 303 -2.00 6.01 -0.96
CA GLY A 303 -1.02 5.15 -0.29
C GLY A 303 0.42 5.66 -0.40
N VAL A 304 0.86 6.13 -1.58
CA VAL A 304 2.20 6.72 -1.76
C VAL A 304 2.32 8.06 -1.03
N GLY A 305 1.27 8.88 -1.00
CA GLY A 305 1.21 10.07 -0.13
C GLY A 305 1.40 9.71 1.34
N ASN A 306 0.73 8.67 1.78
CA ASN A 306 0.84 8.14 3.15
C ASN A 306 2.23 7.55 3.45
N GLN A 307 2.89 6.88 2.49
CA GLN A 307 4.30 6.45 2.61
C GLN A 307 5.23 7.65 2.84
N SER A 308 5.04 8.72 2.07
CA SER A 308 5.84 9.96 2.20
C SER A 308 5.62 10.62 3.55
N LEU A 309 4.39 10.62 4.06
CA LEU A 309 4.03 11.09 5.39
C LEU A 309 4.74 10.26 6.47
N GLY A 310 4.64 8.93 6.39
CA GLY A 310 5.28 8.03 7.36
C GLY A 310 6.80 8.22 7.45
N LEU A 311 7.46 8.37 6.29
CA LEU A 311 8.90 8.67 6.24
C LEU A 311 9.23 10.05 6.82
N THR A 312 8.39 11.06 6.57
CA THR A 312 8.56 12.41 7.12
C THR A 312 8.43 12.38 8.64
N GLU A 313 7.47 11.65 9.18
CA GLU A 313 7.25 11.51 10.63
C GLU A 313 8.45 10.87 11.32
N VAL A 314 8.90 9.71 10.88
CA VAL A 314 10.03 9.02 11.50
C VAL A 314 11.34 9.80 11.35
N ALA A 315 11.55 10.49 10.23
CA ALA A 315 12.71 11.35 10.02
C ALA A 315 12.69 12.54 10.96
N TYR A 316 11.53 13.21 11.15
CA TYR A 316 11.37 14.30 12.10
C TYR A 316 11.65 13.86 13.53
N GLN A 317 11.07 12.74 13.98
CA GLN A 317 11.28 12.23 15.35
C GLN A 317 12.77 11.98 15.64
N ASN A 318 13.47 11.32 14.72
CA ASN A 318 14.88 11.02 14.89
C ASN A 318 15.77 12.27 14.79
N ALA A 319 15.47 13.20 13.88
CA ALA A 319 16.15 14.48 13.78
C ALA A 319 16.00 15.32 15.07
N LEU A 320 14.78 15.34 15.64
CA LEU A 320 14.49 16.04 16.88
C LEU A 320 15.25 15.44 18.07
N ALA A 321 15.26 14.11 18.19
CA ALA A 321 16.00 13.41 19.23
C ALA A 321 17.50 13.69 19.11
N TYR A 322 18.07 13.58 17.91
CA TYR A 322 19.47 13.89 17.65
C TYR A 322 19.81 15.35 17.96
N ALA A 323 18.96 16.32 17.56
CA ALA A 323 19.20 17.73 17.80
C ALA A 323 19.17 18.12 19.28
N LYS A 324 18.43 17.38 20.11
CA LYS A 324 18.41 17.55 21.58
C LYS A 324 19.66 16.96 22.26
N ASP A 325 20.24 15.92 21.69
CA ASP A 325 21.38 15.21 22.27
C ASP A 325 22.74 15.72 21.77
N ARG A 326 22.86 15.99 20.47
CA ARG A 326 24.12 16.43 19.84
C ARG A 326 24.57 17.78 20.36
N LEU A 327 25.75 17.86 20.92
CA LEU A 327 26.37 19.08 21.40
C LEU A 327 27.32 19.65 20.35
N GLN A 328 27.13 20.94 19.98
CA GLN A 328 28.03 21.65 19.08
C GLN A 328 27.88 23.17 19.22
N MET A 329 29.00 23.87 19.44
CA MET A 329 29.03 25.30 19.57
C MET A 329 28.24 25.85 20.79
N ARG A 330 28.12 27.18 20.87
CA ARG A 330 27.26 27.89 21.85
C ARG A 330 26.18 28.66 21.10
N SER A 331 25.02 28.79 21.72
CA SER A 331 23.95 29.62 21.21
C SER A 331 24.40 31.09 21.06
N LEU A 332 24.03 31.72 19.95
CA LEU A 332 24.28 33.15 19.68
C LEU A 332 23.65 34.06 20.75
N SER A 333 22.59 33.61 21.40
CA SER A 333 21.90 34.32 22.50
C SER A 333 22.42 33.97 23.89
N GLY A 334 23.66 33.48 23.97
CA GLY A 334 24.34 33.06 25.21
C GLY A 334 24.17 31.57 25.55
N THR A 335 25.09 31.04 26.36
CA THR A 335 25.16 29.65 26.76
C THR A 335 23.84 29.15 27.35
N LYS A 336 23.30 28.03 26.84
CA LYS A 336 22.05 27.40 27.30
C LYS A 336 22.31 26.23 28.25
N ALA A 337 23.35 25.41 28.00
CA ALA A 337 23.77 24.30 28.85
C ALA A 337 25.11 24.62 29.50
N LYS A 338 25.06 25.31 30.67
CA LYS A 338 26.24 25.78 31.37
C LYS A 338 27.13 24.67 31.93
N ASP A 339 26.52 23.52 32.21
CA ASP A 339 27.11 22.31 32.75
C ASP A 339 27.74 21.38 31.69
N LYS A 340 27.56 21.71 30.40
CA LYS A 340 28.06 20.93 29.27
C LYS A 340 29.16 21.67 28.51
N PRO A 341 30.05 20.95 27.79
CA PRO A 341 31.14 21.56 27.01
C PRO A 341 30.64 22.40 25.79
N ALA A 342 29.41 22.10 25.29
CA ALA A 342 28.74 22.86 24.24
C ALA A 342 27.22 22.84 24.46
N ASP A 343 26.50 23.64 23.72
CA ASP A 343 25.04 23.61 23.74
C ASP A 343 24.48 22.50 22.78
N PRO A 344 23.30 21.93 23.06
CA PRO A 344 22.61 21.08 22.12
C PRO A 344 22.29 21.84 20.82
N ILE A 345 22.45 21.21 19.66
CA ILE A 345 22.27 21.89 18.35
C ILE A 345 20.85 22.42 18.12
N ILE A 346 19.86 21.91 18.84
CA ILE A 346 18.47 22.44 18.79
C ILE A 346 18.37 23.93 19.16
N VAL A 347 19.35 24.51 19.85
CA VAL A 347 19.33 25.92 20.22
C VAL A 347 19.66 26.85 19.05
N HIS A 348 20.25 26.31 17.97
CA HIS A 348 20.62 27.10 16.80
C HIS A 348 19.39 27.42 15.93
N PRO A 349 19.22 28.69 15.50
CA PRO A 349 18.01 29.09 14.76
C PRO A 349 17.75 28.31 13.48
N ASP A 350 18.79 27.97 12.72
CA ASP A 350 18.64 27.23 11.47
C ASP A 350 18.21 25.77 11.70
N VAL A 351 18.76 25.12 12.72
CA VAL A 351 18.32 23.77 13.13
C VAL A 351 16.84 23.79 13.55
N ARG A 352 16.43 24.82 14.32
CA ARG A 352 15.00 24.98 14.68
C ARG A 352 14.12 25.20 13.45
N ARG A 353 14.56 26.02 12.50
CA ARG A 353 13.82 26.23 11.24
C ARG A 353 13.62 24.91 10.50
N MET A 354 14.66 24.09 10.35
CA MET A 354 14.58 22.78 9.70
C MET A 354 13.60 21.85 10.44
N LEU A 355 13.69 21.76 11.76
CA LEU A 355 12.80 20.92 12.58
C LEU A 355 11.34 21.39 12.51
N LEU A 356 11.09 22.70 12.56
CA LEU A 356 9.74 23.27 12.44
C LEU A 356 9.16 23.02 11.05
N THR A 357 9.97 23.10 10.01
CA THR A 357 9.55 22.78 8.63
C THR A 357 9.15 21.30 8.54
N ALA A 358 10.00 20.39 9.03
CA ALA A 358 9.71 18.96 9.03
C ALA A 358 8.43 18.64 9.82
N LYS A 359 8.25 19.23 11.00
CA LYS A 359 7.05 19.10 11.84
C LYS A 359 5.78 19.59 11.10
N ALA A 360 5.86 20.76 10.48
CA ALA A 360 4.72 21.33 9.75
C ALA A 360 4.29 20.44 8.58
N TYR A 361 5.24 19.84 7.86
CA TYR A 361 4.92 18.90 6.78
C TYR A 361 4.37 17.57 7.32
N ALA A 362 4.88 17.05 8.42
CA ALA A 362 4.36 15.82 9.03
C ALA A 362 2.92 16.01 9.51
N GLU A 363 2.64 17.04 10.32
CA GLU A 363 1.30 17.30 10.85
C GLU A 363 0.29 17.72 9.78
N GLY A 364 0.69 18.63 8.87
CA GLY A 364 -0.15 19.05 7.75
C GLY A 364 -0.41 17.93 6.75
N GLY A 365 0.61 17.11 6.46
CA GLY A 365 0.47 15.91 5.63
C GLY A 365 -0.48 14.89 6.23
N ARG A 366 -0.39 14.65 7.55
CA ARG A 366 -1.33 13.76 8.27
C ARG A 366 -2.75 14.28 8.18
N ALA A 367 -2.98 15.57 8.40
CA ALA A 367 -4.29 16.17 8.27
C ALA A 367 -4.87 15.97 6.85
N LEU A 368 -4.06 16.19 5.82
CA LEU A 368 -4.48 16.01 4.43
C LEU A 368 -4.80 14.53 4.11
N VAL A 369 -3.93 13.59 4.50
CA VAL A 369 -4.13 12.15 4.26
C VAL A 369 -5.38 11.66 5.00
N THR A 370 -5.55 12.03 6.28
CA THR A 370 -6.74 11.68 7.08
C THR A 370 -8.00 12.24 6.43
N TYR A 371 -7.98 13.49 5.97
CA TYR A 371 -9.11 14.10 5.29
C TYR A 371 -9.45 13.39 3.98
N CYS A 372 -8.47 13.09 3.13
CA CYS A 372 -8.70 12.36 1.89
C CYS A 372 -9.26 10.95 2.16
N ALA A 373 -8.72 10.24 3.14
CA ALA A 373 -9.22 8.92 3.53
C ALA A 373 -10.66 8.98 4.05
N PHE A 374 -10.99 9.98 4.82
CA PHE A 374 -12.35 10.22 5.30
C PHE A 374 -13.34 10.60 4.17
N LEU A 375 -12.88 11.34 3.15
CA LEU A 375 -13.68 11.61 1.96
C LEU A 375 -13.98 10.32 1.17
N ILE A 376 -13.06 9.35 1.15
CA ILE A 376 -13.31 8.03 0.56
C ILE A 376 -14.42 7.30 1.32
N ASP A 377 -14.37 7.30 2.65
CA ASP A 377 -15.46 6.71 3.46
C ASP A 377 -16.81 7.34 3.13
N LYS A 378 -16.87 8.66 2.99
CA LYS A 378 -18.09 9.39 2.63
C LYS A 378 -18.57 9.13 1.21
N GLU A 379 -17.67 9.08 0.24
CA GLU A 379 -17.98 8.80 -1.17
C GLU A 379 -18.70 7.46 -1.32
N PHE A 380 -18.22 6.43 -0.63
CA PHE A 380 -18.78 5.09 -0.79
C PHE A 380 -19.95 4.77 0.13
N ASN A 381 -20.02 5.36 1.34
CA ASN A 381 -20.92 4.89 2.39
C ASN A 381 -21.95 5.91 2.87
N HIS A 382 -21.81 7.21 2.54
CA HIS A 382 -22.73 8.21 3.07
C HIS A 382 -24.13 8.06 2.45
N PRO A 383 -25.24 8.12 3.23
CA PRO A 383 -26.60 7.94 2.72
C PRO A 383 -27.03 9.06 1.75
N ASP A 384 -26.59 10.30 1.97
CA ASP A 384 -26.89 11.44 1.12
C ASP A 384 -26.02 11.40 -0.16
N GLU A 385 -26.67 11.29 -1.32
CA GLU A 385 -26.02 11.27 -2.64
C GLU A 385 -25.23 12.54 -2.93
N LYS A 386 -25.69 13.70 -2.44
CA LYS A 386 -24.98 14.97 -2.61
C LYS A 386 -23.64 14.93 -1.87
N VAL A 387 -23.62 14.43 -0.63
CA VAL A 387 -22.39 14.29 0.16
C VAL A 387 -21.42 13.34 -0.53
N ARG A 388 -21.90 12.21 -1.08
CA ARG A 388 -21.05 11.28 -1.87
C ARG A 388 -20.41 11.98 -3.07
N LYS A 389 -21.20 12.73 -3.86
CA LYS A 389 -20.72 13.45 -5.04
C LYS A 389 -19.74 14.57 -4.69
N ASP A 390 -20.03 15.34 -3.65
CA ASP A 390 -19.15 16.41 -3.18
C ASP A 390 -17.81 15.83 -2.67
N SER A 391 -17.84 14.71 -1.96
CA SER A 391 -16.65 14.01 -1.48
C SER A 391 -15.78 13.49 -2.63
N ALA A 392 -16.40 12.84 -3.62
CA ALA A 392 -15.70 12.40 -4.83
C ALA A 392 -15.07 13.59 -5.59
N CYS A 393 -15.79 14.71 -5.72
CA CYS A 393 -15.28 15.91 -6.35
C CYS A 393 -14.05 16.48 -5.63
N LEU A 394 -14.09 16.56 -4.29
CA LEU A 394 -12.97 17.05 -3.48
C LEU A 394 -11.73 16.16 -3.59
N LEU A 395 -11.90 14.85 -3.68
CA LEU A 395 -10.79 13.92 -3.92
C LEU A 395 -10.13 14.14 -5.29
N TYR A 396 -10.92 14.47 -6.30
CA TYR A 396 -10.43 14.68 -7.67
C TYR A 396 -9.79 16.05 -7.87
N THR A 397 -10.26 17.08 -7.16
CA THR A 397 -9.88 18.48 -7.31
C THR A 397 -8.91 18.96 -6.24
N SER A 398 -8.45 18.08 -5.35
CA SER A 398 -7.36 18.43 -4.42
C SER A 398 -6.17 18.88 -5.26
N PRO A 399 -5.78 20.19 -5.20
CA PRO A 399 -4.83 20.75 -6.15
C PRO A 399 -3.46 20.10 -5.96
N SER A 400 -3.09 19.23 -6.90
CA SER A 400 -1.71 18.83 -7.07
C SER A 400 -0.92 20.04 -7.61
N PRO A 401 0.34 20.26 -7.18
CA PRO A 401 1.20 21.25 -7.80
C PRO A 401 1.34 21.07 -9.32
N ARG A 402 1.03 19.90 -9.87
CA ARG A 402 0.98 19.63 -11.31
C ARG A 402 -0.26 20.23 -11.99
N ASP A 403 -1.37 20.34 -11.29
CA ASP A 403 -2.63 20.85 -11.84
C ASP A 403 -2.58 22.38 -12.02
N LEU A 404 -1.74 23.05 -11.23
CA LEU A 404 -1.46 24.51 -11.37
C LEU A 404 -0.59 24.86 -12.57
N SER A 405 0.05 23.89 -13.22
CA SER A 405 0.92 24.10 -14.38
C SER A 405 0.23 23.90 -15.73
N THR A 406 -1.03 23.49 -15.73
CA THR A 406 -1.84 23.22 -16.95
C THR A 406 -3.03 24.17 -17.13
N SER A 407 -3.16 25.19 -16.28
CA SER A 407 -4.16 26.27 -16.41
C SER A 407 -3.57 27.52 -17.02
#